data_d9142e42bc209a1b0f3aeb292d210902
#
_entry.id   d9142e42bc209a1b0f3aeb292d210902
#
_cell.length_a   1.000
_cell.length_b   1.000
_cell.length_c   1.000
_cell.angle_alpha   90.00
_cell.angle_beta   90.00
_cell.angle_gamma   90.00
#
_symmetry.space_group_name_H-M   'P 1'
#
loop_
_entity.id
_entity.type
_entity.pdbx_description
1 polymer ?
#
loop_
_entity_poly.entity_id
_entity_poly.type
_entity_poly.pdbx_seq_one_letter_code
_entity_poly.pdbx_strand_id
1 'polypeptide(L)'
;MSFISAVLNALRHSGHVKSLIKTFDYPRLGPGMLWESAARKIAAKGGEVLTESRVRRLRHENGKVTSIDIESNGNTQTIRTDHVVSTMPLSALARQLDPPPPPSVLEAADGLQYRDFLIVALACRKSDVFPDNWIYIHDPGVRVGRIQNFRNWSPDLVAPGNGTVLGMEYFCSRRDDLWNMDDKDLIALAKNEIATLGLVEESDLTEGHVVRELNAYPVYDAAYREHVDTLREYFTKTFTNLQTAGRNGLHRYNNQDHSMLAGHHAALTLLGRKDLDPWEVNTERSYYEEQVLTPDSKHEGTDILIADKAPPHESV
;
A
#
# COMPACT_ATOMS: atom_id res chain seq x y z
N MET A 1 3.89 -12.25 -20.67
CA MET A 1 3.04 -13.17 -21.51
C MET A 1 3.19 -12.77 -22.96
N SER A 2 3.35 -13.76 -23.88
CA SER A 2 3.40 -13.47 -25.31
C SER A 2 1.98 -13.14 -25.81
N PHE A 3 1.84 -12.15 -26.69
CA PHE A 3 0.58 -11.78 -27.34
C PHE A 3 -0.11 -13.00 -28.01
N ILE A 4 0.67 -13.92 -28.56
CA ILE A 4 0.20 -15.18 -29.14
C ILE A 4 -0.48 -16.10 -28.12
N SER A 5 0.03 -16.16 -26.86
CA SER A 5 -0.61 -16.96 -25.80
C SER A 5 -1.94 -16.35 -25.36
N ALA A 6 -2.09 -15.04 -25.36
CA ALA A 6 -3.34 -14.37 -25.03
C ALA A 6 -4.42 -14.63 -26.11
N VAL A 7 -4.06 -14.57 -27.39
CA VAL A 7 -4.96 -14.86 -28.52
C VAL A 7 -5.34 -16.34 -28.56
N LEU A 8 -4.41 -17.27 -28.33
CA LEU A 8 -4.69 -18.70 -28.29
C LEU A 8 -5.56 -19.10 -27.08
N ASN A 9 -5.41 -18.44 -25.93
CA ASN A 9 -6.28 -18.65 -24.76
C ASN A 9 -7.69 -18.09 -24.97
N ALA A 10 -7.84 -17.00 -25.70
CA ALA A 10 -9.16 -16.44 -26.05
C ALA A 10 -9.93 -17.36 -27.03
N LEU A 11 -9.23 -18.15 -27.83
CA LEU A 11 -9.82 -19.08 -28.82
C LEU A 11 -10.08 -20.49 -28.25
N ARG A 12 -9.44 -20.86 -27.15
CA ARG A 12 -9.67 -22.13 -26.45
C ARG A 12 -10.61 -21.89 -25.28
N HIS A 13 -11.83 -22.37 -25.39
CA HIS A 13 -12.80 -22.49 -24.28
C HIS A 13 -12.30 -23.53 -23.25
N SER A 14 -11.17 -23.29 -22.60
CA SER A 14 -10.71 -24.08 -21.46
C SER A 14 -11.17 -23.37 -20.18
N GLY A 15 -11.79 -24.08 -19.24
CA GLY A 15 -12.49 -23.59 -18.05
C GLY A 15 -11.67 -22.84 -16.99
N HIS A 16 -10.51 -22.30 -17.36
CA HIS A 16 -9.65 -21.46 -16.52
C HIS A 16 -9.29 -20.16 -17.26
N VAL A 17 -10.29 -19.37 -17.66
CA VAL A 17 -10.02 -18.04 -18.22
C VAL A 17 -9.88 -17.07 -17.04
N LYS A 18 -8.66 -16.62 -16.81
CA LYS A 18 -8.42 -15.46 -15.93
C LYS A 18 -9.02 -14.23 -16.60
N SER A 19 -10.05 -13.64 -16.03
CA SER A 19 -10.66 -12.40 -16.52
C SER A 19 -10.27 -11.23 -15.62
N LEU A 20 -10.13 -10.06 -16.22
CA LEU A 20 -10.01 -8.81 -15.46
C LEU A 20 -11.30 -8.58 -14.66
N ILE A 21 -11.16 -8.05 -13.45
CA ILE A 21 -12.29 -7.61 -12.63
C ILE A 21 -13.04 -6.53 -13.41
N LYS A 22 -14.31 -6.80 -13.75
CA LYS A 22 -15.14 -5.87 -14.54
C LYS A 22 -15.86 -4.85 -13.67
N THR A 23 -16.18 -5.22 -12.43
CA THR A 23 -16.91 -4.38 -11.48
C THR A 23 -16.37 -4.61 -10.08
N PHE A 24 -16.33 -3.58 -9.27
CA PHE A 24 -15.92 -3.63 -7.88
C PHE A 24 -16.64 -2.53 -7.08
N ASP A 25 -16.77 -2.73 -5.78
CA ASP A 25 -17.29 -1.71 -4.87
C ASP A 25 -16.16 -0.73 -4.51
N TYR A 26 -16.47 0.55 -4.54
CA TYR A 26 -15.52 1.60 -4.18
C TYR A 26 -16.15 2.54 -3.12
N PRO A 27 -15.45 2.85 -2.02
CA PRO A 27 -15.97 3.75 -1.01
C PRO A 27 -16.19 5.15 -1.57
N ARG A 28 -17.37 5.71 -1.33
CA ARG A 28 -17.83 6.98 -1.90
C ARG A 28 -16.83 8.13 -1.79
N LEU A 29 -16.15 8.28 -0.65
CA LEU A 29 -15.11 9.30 -0.41
C LEU A 29 -13.69 8.70 -0.41
N GLY A 30 -13.48 7.61 -1.14
CA GLY A 30 -12.19 6.95 -1.28
C GLY A 30 -11.87 5.89 -0.21
N PRO A 31 -10.79 5.14 -0.38
CA PRO A 31 -10.41 4.03 0.49
C PRO A 31 -10.17 4.45 1.95
N GLY A 32 -9.88 5.73 2.21
CA GLY A 32 -9.71 6.28 3.56
C GLY A 32 -10.90 6.03 4.48
N MET A 33 -12.15 5.98 3.92
CA MET A 33 -13.36 5.68 4.70
C MET A 33 -13.28 4.35 5.45
N LEU A 34 -12.64 3.33 4.86
CA LEU A 34 -12.44 2.03 5.49
C LEU A 34 -11.56 2.17 6.74
N TRP A 35 -10.46 2.88 6.60
CA TRP A 35 -9.48 3.06 7.68
C TRP A 35 -9.99 3.98 8.79
N GLU A 36 -10.73 5.02 8.44
CA GLU A 36 -11.44 5.86 9.43
C GLU A 36 -12.48 5.05 10.21
N SER A 37 -13.21 4.16 9.52
CA SER A 37 -14.16 3.27 10.18
C SER A 37 -13.45 2.27 11.11
N ALA A 38 -12.31 1.71 10.68
CA ALA A 38 -11.49 0.84 11.51
C ALA A 38 -10.98 1.57 12.76
N ALA A 39 -10.47 2.81 12.61
CA ALA A 39 -10.02 3.63 13.73
C ALA A 39 -11.14 3.90 14.75
N ARG A 40 -12.35 4.26 14.28
CA ARG A 40 -13.52 4.43 15.17
C ARG A 40 -13.88 3.13 15.92
N LYS A 41 -13.82 1.97 15.24
CA LYS A 41 -14.10 0.68 15.88
C LYS A 41 -13.02 0.29 16.90
N ILE A 42 -11.76 0.60 16.66
CA ILE A 42 -10.66 0.41 17.60
C ILE A 42 -10.92 1.25 18.86
N ALA A 43 -11.20 2.55 18.69
CA ALA A 43 -11.51 3.45 19.79
C ALA A 43 -12.73 3.00 20.62
N ALA A 44 -13.79 2.55 19.94
CA ALA A 44 -14.99 2.02 20.61
C ALA A 44 -14.72 0.76 21.45
N LYS A 45 -13.64 0.01 21.14
CA LYS A 45 -13.19 -1.15 21.90
C LYS A 45 -12.11 -0.81 22.96
N GLY A 46 -11.83 0.48 23.19
CA GLY A 46 -10.85 0.94 24.16
C GLY A 46 -9.39 0.96 23.66
N GLY A 47 -9.18 0.75 22.36
CA GLY A 47 -7.87 0.94 21.73
C GLY A 47 -7.63 2.39 21.35
N GLU A 48 -6.38 2.75 21.10
CA GLU A 48 -5.97 4.10 20.68
C GLU A 48 -5.37 4.07 19.27
N VAL A 49 -5.63 5.12 18.50
CA VAL A 49 -4.98 5.37 17.20
C VAL A 49 -4.25 6.72 17.32
N LEU A 50 -2.94 6.67 17.37
CA LEU A 50 -2.09 7.84 17.49
C LEU A 50 -1.62 8.26 16.10
N THR A 51 -2.21 9.32 15.55
CA THR A 51 -1.74 9.96 14.32
C THR A 51 -0.58 10.90 14.62
N GLU A 52 0.16 11.33 13.58
CA GLU A 52 1.33 12.22 13.70
C GLU A 52 2.36 11.73 14.73
N SER A 53 2.40 10.41 14.89
CA SER A 53 3.24 9.74 15.88
C SER A 53 4.20 8.79 15.18
N ARG A 54 5.49 8.91 15.49
CA ARG A 54 6.54 8.14 14.83
C ARG A 54 7.32 7.32 15.84
N VAL A 55 7.36 6.00 15.64
CA VAL A 55 8.26 5.12 16.41
C VAL A 55 9.71 5.48 16.06
N ARG A 56 10.52 5.69 17.09
CA ARG A 56 11.95 6.05 16.98
C ARG A 56 12.87 4.93 17.43
N ARG A 57 12.40 4.09 18.37
CA ARG A 57 13.22 3.05 18.97
C ARG A 57 12.35 1.90 19.48
N LEU A 58 12.84 0.67 19.35
CA LEU A 58 12.29 -0.51 19.98
C LEU A 58 13.33 -1.07 20.96
N ARG A 59 13.07 -0.99 22.26
CA ARG A 59 13.96 -1.59 23.27
C ARG A 59 13.61 -3.06 23.43
N HIS A 60 14.63 -3.88 23.45
CA HIS A 60 14.44 -5.31 23.61
C HIS A 60 15.47 -5.94 24.53
N GLU A 61 15.08 -7.03 25.17
CA GLU A 61 15.91 -7.83 26.03
C GLU A 61 15.46 -9.29 25.99
N ASN A 62 16.40 -10.23 26.00
CA ASN A 62 16.14 -11.68 26.04
C ASN A 62 15.14 -12.15 24.97
N GLY A 63 15.25 -11.65 23.76
CA GLY A 63 14.38 -12.03 22.63
C GLY A 63 12.96 -11.46 22.70
N LYS A 64 12.73 -10.39 23.46
CA LYS A 64 11.44 -9.70 23.56
C LYS A 64 11.60 -8.20 23.45
N VAL A 65 10.75 -7.56 22.66
CA VAL A 65 10.55 -6.12 22.70
C VAL A 65 9.82 -5.79 24.01
N THR A 66 10.37 -4.88 24.80
CA THR A 66 9.85 -4.50 26.13
C THR A 66 9.18 -3.13 26.13
N SER A 67 9.63 -2.24 25.23
CA SER A 67 9.05 -0.90 25.09
C SER A 67 9.39 -0.30 23.72
N ILE A 68 8.58 0.69 23.33
CA ILE A 68 8.80 1.51 22.16
C ILE A 68 8.87 2.98 22.53
N ASP A 69 9.77 3.74 21.91
CA ASP A 69 9.79 5.21 22.00
C ASP A 69 9.05 5.80 20.81
N ILE A 70 8.06 6.61 21.10
CA ILE A 70 7.23 7.30 20.11
C ILE A 70 7.51 8.80 20.22
N GLU A 71 7.75 9.42 19.07
CA GLU A 71 7.81 10.89 18.95
C GLU A 71 6.52 11.40 18.35
N SER A 72 5.91 12.38 19.03
CA SER A 72 4.72 13.09 18.57
C SER A 72 4.84 14.56 18.97
N ASN A 73 4.65 15.48 18.01
CA ASN A 73 4.73 16.94 18.24
C ASN A 73 6.01 17.38 18.97
N GLY A 74 7.15 16.77 18.65
CA GLY A 74 8.46 17.07 19.25
C GLY A 74 8.67 16.48 20.65
N ASN A 75 7.70 15.78 21.21
CA ASN A 75 7.81 15.09 22.49
C ASN A 75 8.05 13.59 22.28
N THR A 76 8.91 13.01 23.10
CA THR A 76 9.14 11.56 23.10
C THR A 76 8.46 10.92 24.30
N GLN A 77 7.68 9.87 24.04
CA GLN A 77 7.05 9.04 25.04
C GLN A 77 7.54 7.59 24.91
N THR A 78 7.79 6.94 26.03
CA THR A 78 8.09 5.50 26.08
C THR A 78 6.83 4.73 26.48
N ILE A 79 6.43 3.77 25.64
CA ILE A 79 5.29 2.87 25.89
C ILE A 79 5.82 1.47 26.13
N ARG A 80 5.46 0.86 27.27
CA ARG A 80 5.69 -0.57 27.52
C ARG A 80 4.75 -1.39 26.66
N THR A 81 5.22 -2.53 26.16
CA THR A 81 4.43 -3.38 25.30
C THR A 81 4.73 -4.86 25.52
N ASP A 82 3.70 -5.70 25.46
CA ASP A 82 3.82 -7.14 25.52
C ASP A 82 4.02 -7.75 24.13
N HIS A 83 3.46 -7.12 23.08
CA HIS A 83 3.52 -7.57 21.71
C HIS A 83 3.66 -6.39 20.73
N VAL A 84 4.33 -6.60 19.63
CA VAL A 84 4.49 -5.62 18.55
C VAL A 84 4.18 -6.24 17.20
N VAL A 85 3.33 -5.57 16.41
CA VAL A 85 3.20 -5.82 14.97
C VAL A 85 3.72 -4.59 14.24
N SER A 86 4.83 -4.75 13.51
CA SER A 86 5.46 -3.66 12.75
C SER A 86 5.05 -3.71 11.29
N THR A 87 4.54 -2.59 10.78
CA THR A 87 4.26 -2.40 9.34
C THR A 87 5.23 -1.42 8.69
N MET A 88 6.20 -0.89 9.46
CA MET A 88 7.24 -0.01 8.92
C MET A 88 8.18 -0.76 7.97
N PRO A 89 8.91 -0.06 7.10
CA PRO A 89 9.94 -0.70 6.26
C PRO A 89 10.89 -1.57 7.09
N LEU A 90 11.17 -2.80 6.63
CA LEU A 90 12.07 -3.73 7.32
C LEU A 90 13.42 -3.09 7.67
N SER A 91 13.95 -2.29 6.75
CA SER A 91 15.19 -1.53 6.95
C SER A 91 15.09 -0.53 8.11
N ALA A 92 13.95 0.13 8.26
CA ALA A 92 13.71 1.06 9.36
C ALA A 92 13.57 0.32 10.70
N LEU A 93 12.84 -0.80 10.72
CA LEU A 93 12.68 -1.63 11.90
C LEU A 93 14.03 -2.11 12.44
N ALA A 94 14.90 -2.64 11.57
CA ALA A 94 16.23 -3.10 11.97
C ALA A 94 17.08 -1.99 12.59
N ARG A 95 17.05 -0.78 12.02
CA ARG A 95 17.83 0.36 12.53
C ARG A 95 17.29 0.96 13.83
N GLN A 96 16.03 0.67 14.17
CA GLN A 96 15.39 1.20 15.38
C GLN A 96 15.48 0.25 16.58
N LEU A 97 16.08 -0.93 16.42
CA LEU A 97 16.31 -1.84 17.53
C LEU A 97 17.37 -1.32 18.51
N ASP A 98 17.12 -1.47 19.80
CA ASP A 98 18.03 -1.13 20.88
C ASP A 98 18.04 -2.27 21.93
N PRO A 99 19.15 -3.01 22.08
CA PRO A 99 20.44 -2.86 21.38
C PRO A 99 20.36 -3.13 19.85
N PRO A 100 21.33 -2.59 19.07
CA PRO A 100 21.32 -2.77 17.63
C PRO A 100 21.53 -4.25 17.25
N PRO A 101 20.99 -4.67 16.11
CA PRO A 101 21.19 -6.03 15.60
C PRO A 101 22.63 -6.23 15.11
N PRO A 102 23.04 -7.48 14.80
CA PRO A 102 24.35 -7.77 14.23
C PRO A 102 24.64 -6.96 12.95
N PRO A 103 25.92 -6.64 12.65
CA PRO A 103 26.29 -5.87 11.46
C PRO A 103 25.75 -6.43 10.15
N SER A 104 25.73 -7.77 9.98
CA SER A 104 25.18 -8.41 8.77
C SER A 104 23.68 -8.13 8.56
N VAL A 105 22.91 -7.97 9.65
CA VAL A 105 21.49 -7.61 9.58
C VAL A 105 21.32 -6.13 9.19
N LEU A 106 22.19 -5.26 9.71
CA LEU A 106 22.21 -3.84 9.29
C LEU A 106 22.62 -3.68 7.82
N GLU A 107 23.62 -4.43 7.37
CA GLU A 107 24.02 -4.46 5.96
C GLU A 107 22.87 -4.91 5.05
N ALA A 108 22.16 -5.98 5.43
CA ALA A 108 20.97 -6.41 4.71
C ALA A 108 19.85 -5.34 4.70
N ALA A 109 19.65 -4.65 5.83
CA ALA A 109 18.69 -3.55 5.92
C ALA A 109 19.09 -2.35 5.02
N ASP A 110 20.38 -2.06 4.90
CA ASP A 110 20.91 -1.00 4.04
C ASP A 110 20.85 -1.37 2.56
N GLY A 111 20.86 -2.66 2.22
CA GLY A 111 20.71 -3.19 0.87
C GLY A 111 19.29 -3.08 0.31
N LEU A 112 18.26 -3.02 1.16
CA LEU A 112 16.88 -2.91 0.69
C LEU A 112 16.57 -1.53 0.09
N GLN A 113 16.05 -1.54 -1.13
CA GLN A 113 15.70 -0.34 -1.87
C GLN A 113 14.18 -0.15 -1.93
N TYR A 114 13.76 1.11 -2.01
CA TYR A 114 12.36 1.51 -2.15
C TYR A 114 12.22 2.55 -3.25
N ARG A 115 11.08 2.53 -3.93
CA ARG A 115 10.66 3.58 -4.85
C ARG A 115 9.74 4.53 -4.10
N ASP A 116 10.02 5.81 -4.19
CA ASP A 116 9.15 6.87 -3.71
C ASP A 116 8.10 7.20 -4.78
N PHE A 117 7.05 7.89 -4.39
CA PHE A 117 5.90 8.15 -5.24
C PHE A 117 5.42 9.59 -5.05
N LEU A 118 5.11 10.23 -6.16
CA LEU A 118 4.67 11.60 -6.19
C LEU A 118 3.40 11.70 -7.03
N ILE A 119 2.39 12.39 -6.52
CA ILE A 119 1.16 12.69 -7.23
C ILE A 119 1.01 14.19 -7.32
N VAL A 120 0.74 14.69 -8.52
CA VAL A 120 0.24 16.05 -8.72
C VAL A 120 -1.24 15.95 -9.07
N ALA A 121 -2.11 16.33 -8.14
CA ALA A 121 -3.54 16.40 -8.36
C ALA A 121 -3.88 17.72 -9.05
N LEU A 122 -4.50 17.65 -10.23
CA LEU A 122 -4.91 18.81 -11.02
C LEU A 122 -6.45 18.89 -11.06
N ALA A 123 -7.03 19.97 -10.55
CA ALA A 123 -8.44 20.27 -10.71
C ALA A 123 -8.72 20.73 -12.15
N CYS A 124 -9.72 20.11 -12.78
CA CYS A 124 -10.10 20.34 -14.17
C CYS A 124 -11.58 20.73 -14.26
N ARG A 125 -11.91 21.71 -15.12
CA ARG A 125 -13.30 22.12 -15.38
C ARG A 125 -14.07 21.10 -16.20
N LYS A 126 -13.39 20.30 -17.04
CA LYS A 126 -14.02 19.24 -17.83
C LYS A 126 -14.30 18.02 -16.95
N SER A 127 -15.47 17.43 -17.11
CA SER A 127 -15.86 16.18 -16.44
C SER A 127 -15.58 14.94 -17.27
N ASP A 128 -15.56 15.10 -18.59
CA ASP A 128 -15.38 14.02 -19.55
C ASP A 128 -13.99 14.18 -20.22
N VAL A 129 -12.96 13.60 -19.55
CA VAL A 129 -11.58 13.62 -20.05
C VAL A 129 -11.23 12.29 -20.71
N PHE A 130 -11.45 11.18 -20.02
CA PHE A 130 -11.37 9.82 -20.54
C PHE A 130 -12.25 8.89 -19.67
N PRO A 131 -12.74 7.75 -20.23
CA PRO A 131 -13.73 6.91 -19.54
C PRO A 131 -13.14 6.01 -18.45
N ASP A 132 -11.83 5.77 -18.47
CA ASP A 132 -11.17 4.86 -17.55
C ASP A 132 -10.93 5.48 -16.18
N ASN A 133 -10.81 4.66 -15.13
CA ASN A 133 -10.45 5.14 -13.80
C ASN A 133 -9.00 5.62 -13.75
N TRP A 134 -8.12 4.96 -14.52
CA TRP A 134 -6.72 5.37 -14.74
C TRP A 134 -6.21 4.87 -16.09
N ILE A 135 -5.20 5.54 -16.59
CA ILE A 135 -4.46 5.14 -17.80
C ILE A 135 -2.96 5.15 -17.52
N TYR A 136 -2.24 4.19 -18.11
CA TYR A 136 -0.78 4.18 -18.12
C TYR A 136 -0.25 4.97 -19.29
N ILE A 137 0.80 5.75 -19.05
CA ILE A 137 1.44 6.60 -20.06
C ILE A 137 2.79 5.97 -20.41
N HIS A 138 2.99 5.69 -21.69
CA HIS A 138 4.22 5.13 -22.25
C HIS A 138 4.90 6.07 -23.26
N ASP A 139 4.47 7.33 -23.30
CA ASP A 139 5.08 8.35 -24.15
C ASP A 139 6.43 8.79 -23.59
N PRO A 140 7.54 8.66 -24.36
CA PRO A 140 8.86 9.07 -23.89
C PRO A 140 9.03 10.61 -23.77
N GLY A 141 8.11 11.41 -24.30
CA GLY A 141 8.11 12.85 -24.23
C GLY A 141 7.63 13.43 -22.90
N VAL A 142 7.08 12.59 -22.01
CA VAL A 142 6.57 12.99 -20.71
C VAL A 142 7.14 12.12 -19.60
N ARG A 143 7.09 12.59 -18.37
CA ARG A 143 7.61 11.89 -17.17
C ARG A 143 6.51 11.21 -16.37
N VAL A 144 5.26 11.62 -16.55
CA VAL A 144 4.11 11.00 -15.90
C VAL A 144 3.97 9.54 -16.33
N GLY A 145 3.86 8.62 -15.38
CA GLY A 145 3.74 7.18 -15.67
C GLY A 145 2.31 6.66 -15.65
N ARG A 146 1.41 7.33 -14.91
CA ARG A 146 -0.01 6.97 -14.82
C ARG A 146 -0.85 8.19 -14.51
N ILE A 147 -2.06 8.26 -15.07
CA ILE A 147 -3.01 9.34 -14.78
C ILE A 147 -4.29 8.73 -14.23
N GLN A 148 -4.69 9.16 -13.02
CA GLN A 148 -5.97 8.81 -12.39
C GLN A 148 -7.04 9.82 -12.80
N ASN A 149 -8.29 9.35 -13.03
CA ASN A 149 -9.45 10.19 -13.10
C ASN A 149 -10.32 9.97 -11.87
N PHE A 150 -10.19 10.81 -10.85
CA PHE A 150 -10.85 10.59 -9.57
C PHE A 150 -12.38 10.64 -9.64
N ARG A 151 -12.95 11.40 -10.59
CA ARG A 151 -14.40 11.42 -10.80
C ARG A 151 -14.94 10.05 -11.21
N ASN A 152 -14.17 9.28 -12.00
CA ASN A 152 -14.59 7.97 -12.47
C ASN A 152 -14.55 6.91 -11.35
N TRP A 153 -13.69 7.09 -10.35
CA TRP A 153 -13.72 6.28 -9.13
C TRP A 153 -14.98 6.57 -8.30
N SER A 154 -15.26 7.83 -8.05
CA SER A 154 -16.47 8.32 -7.39
C SER A 154 -16.70 9.80 -7.68
N PRO A 155 -17.90 10.20 -8.12
CA PRO A 155 -18.22 11.62 -8.32
C PRO A 155 -18.05 12.47 -7.06
N ASP A 156 -18.20 11.85 -5.88
CA ASP A 156 -18.09 12.53 -4.58
C ASP A 156 -16.64 12.86 -4.16
N LEU A 157 -15.64 12.35 -4.90
CA LEU A 157 -14.23 12.75 -4.72
C LEU A 157 -13.92 14.13 -5.32
N VAL A 158 -14.83 14.69 -6.06
CA VAL A 158 -14.65 15.97 -6.74
C VAL A 158 -15.54 17.04 -6.10
N ALA A 159 -14.94 18.16 -5.70
CA ALA A 159 -15.68 19.26 -5.11
C ALA A 159 -16.75 19.81 -6.07
N PRO A 160 -17.92 20.25 -5.57
CA PRO A 160 -18.95 20.86 -6.38
C PRO A 160 -18.41 22.03 -7.20
N GLY A 161 -18.78 22.10 -8.48
CA GLY A 161 -18.31 23.14 -9.41
C GLY A 161 -17.06 22.77 -10.22
N ASN A 162 -16.33 21.72 -9.85
CA ASN A 162 -15.28 21.15 -10.67
C ASN A 162 -15.82 20.03 -11.58
N GLY A 163 -15.20 19.86 -12.74
CA GLY A 163 -15.50 18.75 -13.66
C GLY A 163 -14.91 17.45 -13.15
N THR A 164 -13.59 17.41 -12.98
CA THR A 164 -12.87 16.29 -12.39
C THR A 164 -11.62 16.74 -11.65
N VAL A 165 -10.94 15.79 -10.99
CA VAL A 165 -9.56 15.91 -10.52
C VAL A 165 -8.76 14.80 -11.17
N LEU A 166 -7.62 15.15 -11.77
CA LEU A 166 -6.69 14.23 -12.41
C LEU A 166 -5.45 14.07 -11.55
N GLY A 167 -5.09 12.83 -11.23
CA GLY A 167 -3.90 12.52 -10.44
C GLY A 167 -2.76 12.10 -11.35
N MET A 168 -1.81 13.01 -11.57
CA MET A 168 -0.59 12.76 -12.35
C MET A 168 0.42 12.05 -11.47
N GLU A 169 0.72 10.78 -11.76
CA GLU A 169 1.57 9.94 -10.92
C GLU A 169 2.98 9.78 -11.49
N TYR A 170 3.96 10.09 -10.65
CA TYR A 170 5.39 10.02 -10.98
C TYR A 170 6.10 9.01 -10.06
N PHE A 171 6.75 8.04 -10.66
CA PHE A 171 7.55 7.04 -9.94
C PHE A 171 8.99 7.54 -9.87
N CYS A 172 9.42 7.96 -8.71
CA CYS A 172 10.70 8.61 -8.51
C CYS A 172 11.45 8.07 -7.28
N SER A 173 12.59 8.64 -7.02
CA SER A 173 13.40 8.43 -5.82
C SER A 173 13.68 9.79 -5.19
N ARG A 174 13.86 9.83 -3.87
CA ARG A 174 14.25 11.06 -3.15
C ARG A 174 15.56 11.69 -3.64
N ARG A 175 16.32 10.98 -4.49
CA ARG A 175 17.55 11.50 -5.13
C ARG A 175 17.30 12.12 -6.49
N ASP A 176 16.10 11.92 -7.05
CA ASP A 176 15.74 12.41 -8.38
C ASP A 176 15.37 13.90 -8.32
N ASP A 177 15.57 14.58 -9.45
CA ASP A 177 15.20 15.98 -9.63
C ASP A 177 13.68 16.22 -9.41
N LEU A 178 12.82 15.31 -9.86
CA LEU A 178 11.38 15.39 -9.64
C LEU A 178 11.02 15.47 -8.16
N TRP A 179 11.64 14.63 -7.30
CA TRP A 179 11.35 14.64 -5.88
C TRP A 179 11.74 15.96 -5.21
N ASN A 180 12.82 16.57 -5.68
CA ASN A 180 13.38 17.78 -5.10
C ASN A 180 12.88 19.07 -5.76
N MET A 181 12.00 18.96 -6.76
CA MET A 181 11.40 20.11 -7.45
C MET A 181 10.35 20.78 -6.54
N ASP A 182 10.27 22.10 -6.59
CA ASP A 182 9.24 22.86 -5.86
C ASP A 182 7.83 22.51 -6.36
N ASP A 183 6.84 22.57 -5.48
CA ASP A 183 5.45 22.19 -5.80
C ASP A 183 4.88 22.99 -6.97
N LYS A 184 5.18 24.29 -7.06
CA LYS A 184 4.75 25.14 -8.18
C LYS A 184 5.29 24.65 -9.53
N ASP A 185 6.55 24.19 -9.54
CA ASP A 185 7.22 23.74 -10.76
C ASP A 185 6.73 22.35 -11.15
N LEU A 186 6.44 21.48 -10.17
CA LEU A 186 5.77 20.19 -10.39
C LEU A 186 4.35 20.37 -10.96
N ILE A 187 3.58 21.32 -10.45
CA ILE A 187 2.26 21.62 -10.95
C ILE A 187 2.35 22.17 -12.39
N ALA A 188 3.33 23.03 -12.68
CA ALA A 188 3.55 23.55 -14.04
C ALA A 188 3.96 22.41 -15.00
N LEU A 189 4.87 21.53 -14.57
CA LEU A 189 5.26 20.33 -15.33
C LEU A 189 4.04 19.45 -15.64
N ALA A 190 3.25 19.13 -14.64
CA ALA A 190 2.08 18.25 -14.78
C ALA A 190 1.01 18.86 -15.73
N LYS A 191 0.78 20.18 -15.65
CA LYS A 191 -0.11 20.91 -16.58
C LYS A 191 0.41 20.85 -18.02
N ASN A 192 1.69 21.05 -18.21
CA ASN A 192 2.32 20.99 -19.54
C ASN A 192 2.26 19.55 -20.11
N GLU A 193 2.54 18.54 -19.30
CA GLU A 193 2.55 17.15 -19.78
C GLU A 193 1.15 16.66 -20.16
N ILE A 194 0.10 16.97 -19.39
CA ILE A 194 -1.26 16.54 -19.73
C ILE A 194 -1.77 17.27 -20.98
N ALA A 195 -1.37 18.52 -21.20
CA ALA A 195 -1.66 19.26 -22.42
C ALA A 195 -0.89 18.69 -23.63
N THR A 196 0.39 18.34 -23.45
CA THR A 196 1.22 17.69 -24.47
C THR A 196 0.62 16.34 -24.91
N LEU A 197 0.03 15.57 -23.98
CA LEU A 197 -0.69 14.34 -24.28
C LEU A 197 -2.03 14.58 -25.01
N GLY A 198 -2.47 15.83 -25.15
CA GLY A 198 -3.73 16.16 -25.81
C GLY A 198 -4.98 15.75 -25.03
N LEU A 199 -4.86 15.46 -23.73
CA LEU A 199 -5.97 15.01 -22.91
C LEU A 199 -6.81 16.18 -22.38
N VAL A 200 -6.16 17.29 -22.02
CA VAL A 200 -6.80 18.47 -21.45
C VAL A 200 -6.06 19.71 -21.92
N GLU A 201 -6.77 20.77 -22.26
CA GLU A 201 -6.17 22.07 -22.52
C GLU A 201 -5.74 22.72 -21.19
N GLU A 202 -4.60 23.40 -21.16
CA GLU A 202 -4.10 24.05 -19.95
C GLU A 202 -5.10 25.04 -19.35
N SER A 203 -5.87 25.73 -20.20
CA SER A 203 -6.92 26.66 -19.80
C SER A 203 -8.08 26.04 -19.02
N ASP A 204 -8.27 24.72 -19.11
CA ASP A 204 -9.29 23.97 -18.36
C ASP A 204 -8.80 23.57 -16.96
N LEU A 205 -7.49 23.70 -16.69
CA LEU A 205 -6.89 23.37 -15.40
C LEU A 205 -6.90 24.58 -14.46
N THR A 206 -7.37 24.39 -13.23
CA THR A 206 -7.52 25.50 -12.26
C THR A 206 -6.45 25.45 -11.18
N GLU A 207 -6.51 24.45 -10.32
CA GLU A 207 -5.65 24.31 -9.15
C GLU A 207 -4.79 23.06 -9.24
N GLY A 208 -3.69 23.04 -8.52
CA GLY A 208 -2.83 21.87 -8.37
C GLY A 208 -2.42 21.68 -6.93
N HIS A 209 -2.26 20.41 -6.53
CA HIS A 209 -1.76 20.02 -5.22
C HIS A 209 -0.77 18.87 -5.37
N VAL A 210 0.33 18.90 -4.60
CA VAL A 210 1.39 17.89 -4.66
C VAL A 210 1.37 17.04 -3.40
N VAL A 211 1.39 15.73 -3.59
CA VAL A 211 1.54 14.75 -2.50
C VAL A 211 2.79 13.91 -2.77
N ARG A 212 3.64 13.79 -1.76
CA ARG A 212 4.85 12.95 -1.79
C ARG A 212 4.72 11.82 -0.79
N GLU A 213 4.93 10.58 -1.27
CA GLU A 213 4.89 9.39 -0.44
C GLU A 213 6.24 8.67 -0.49
N LEU A 214 6.88 8.55 0.68
CA LEU A 214 8.15 7.86 0.83
C LEU A 214 7.95 6.34 0.91
N ASN A 215 8.88 5.59 0.30
CA ASN A 215 8.91 4.13 0.37
C ASN A 215 7.59 3.49 -0.09
N ALA A 216 6.96 4.04 -1.12
CA ALA A 216 5.66 3.58 -1.62
C ALA A 216 5.71 2.15 -2.16
N TYR A 217 6.84 1.76 -2.78
CA TYR A 217 7.01 0.44 -3.38
C TYR A 217 8.36 -0.19 -3.00
N PRO A 218 8.39 -1.48 -2.61
CA PRO A 218 9.63 -2.23 -2.50
C PRO A 218 10.23 -2.43 -3.89
N VAL A 219 11.55 -2.32 -4.00
CA VAL A 219 12.30 -2.59 -5.24
C VAL A 219 12.84 -4.01 -5.19
N TYR A 220 12.64 -4.76 -6.28
CA TYR A 220 13.11 -6.13 -6.43
C TYR A 220 14.33 -6.16 -7.35
N ASP A 221 15.48 -5.77 -6.81
CA ASP A 221 16.77 -5.90 -7.48
C ASP A 221 17.34 -7.32 -7.36
N ALA A 222 18.54 -7.55 -7.87
CA ALA A 222 19.15 -8.88 -7.89
C ALA A 222 19.43 -9.44 -6.47
N ALA A 223 19.68 -8.58 -5.49
CA ALA A 223 20.08 -8.95 -4.14
C ALA A 223 18.94 -8.92 -3.11
N TYR A 224 17.76 -8.37 -3.47
CA TYR A 224 16.69 -8.12 -2.50
C TYR A 224 16.26 -9.37 -1.71
N ARG A 225 16.27 -10.55 -2.35
CA ARG A 225 15.84 -11.80 -1.70
C ARG A 225 16.76 -12.17 -0.55
N GLU A 226 18.05 -12.12 -0.76
CA GLU A 226 19.06 -12.40 0.26
C GLU A 226 18.92 -11.45 1.44
N HIS A 227 18.72 -10.17 1.17
CA HIS A 227 18.50 -9.16 2.21
C HIS A 227 17.20 -9.39 2.99
N VAL A 228 16.09 -9.69 2.29
CA VAL A 228 14.80 -9.98 2.93
C VAL A 228 14.90 -11.25 3.76
N ASP A 229 15.51 -12.34 3.25
CA ASP A 229 15.65 -13.60 3.96
C ASP A 229 16.49 -13.42 5.23
N THR A 230 17.60 -12.67 5.17
CA THR A 230 18.44 -12.34 6.34
C THR A 230 17.63 -11.61 7.41
N LEU A 231 16.84 -10.60 7.03
CA LEU A 231 16.02 -9.84 7.97
C LEU A 231 14.86 -10.68 8.53
N ARG A 232 14.15 -11.43 7.67
CA ARG A 232 13.09 -12.35 8.09
C ARG A 232 13.61 -13.35 9.11
N GLU A 233 14.73 -14.00 8.78
CA GLU A 233 15.34 -15.00 9.66
C GLU A 233 15.74 -14.38 11.01
N TYR A 234 16.36 -13.21 10.99
CA TYR A 234 16.73 -12.52 12.22
C TYR A 234 15.50 -12.19 13.08
N PHE A 235 14.48 -11.56 12.53
CA PHE A 235 13.29 -11.16 13.29
C PHE A 235 12.53 -12.39 13.83
N THR A 236 12.35 -13.43 13.04
CA THR A 236 11.58 -14.61 13.43
C THR A 236 12.33 -15.50 14.44
N LYS A 237 13.65 -15.57 14.38
CA LYS A 237 14.45 -16.38 15.32
C LYS A 237 14.77 -15.65 16.61
N THR A 238 14.91 -14.31 16.56
CA THR A 238 15.32 -13.53 17.72
C THR A 238 14.14 -13.15 18.62
N PHE A 239 12.99 -12.80 18.04
CA PHE A 239 11.89 -12.24 18.81
C PHE A 239 10.70 -13.18 18.93
N THR A 240 10.19 -13.33 20.14
CA THR A 240 8.99 -14.13 20.43
C THR A 240 7.70 -13.32 20.41
N ASN A 241 7.80 -11.98 20.47
CA ASN A 241 6.67 -11.06 20.61
C ASN A 241 6.66 -9.93 19.55
N LEU A 242 7.45 -10.07 18.49
CA LEU A 242 7.50 -9.14 17.37
C LEU A 242 7.09 -9.86 16.08
N GLN A 243 6.13 -9.29 15.37
CA GLN A 243 5.74 -9.72 14.02
C GLN A 243 5.87 -8.56 13.05
N THR A 244 6.08 -8.89 11.77
CA THR A 244 6.06 -7.92 10.68
C THR A 244 4.89 -8.20 9.74
N ALA A 245 4.29 -7.16 9.17
CA ALA A 245 3.13 -7.30 8.29
C ALA A 245 3.05 -6.13 7.29
N GLY A 246 2.20 -6.29 6.28
CA GLY A 246 1.93 -5.26 5.29
C GLY A 246 2.98 -5.17 4.18
N ARG A 247 2.86 -4.17 3.31
CA ARG A 247 3.73 -4.01 2.14
C ARG A 247 5.19 -3.78 2.54
N ASN A 248 5.44 -2.79 3.37
CA ASN A 248 6.80 -2.39 3.75
C ASN A 248 7.38 -3.27 4.86
N GLY A 249 6.53 -3.78 5.77
CA GLY A 249 6.95 -4.68 6.85
C GLY A 249 7.33 -6.08 6.37
N LEU A 250 6.96 -6.46 5.15
CA LEU A 250 7.38 -7.71 4.50
C LEU A 250 8.27 -7.47 3.27
N HIS A 251 8.57 -6.21 2.93
CA HIS A 251 9.23 -5.84 1.67
C HIS A 251 8.60 -6.55 0.47
N ARG A 252 7.27 -6.55 0.40
CA ARG A 252 6.48 -7.28 -0.61
C ARG A 252 5.43 -6.37 -1.22
N TYR A 253 5.21 -6.50 -2.54
CA TYR A 253 4.17 -5.72 -3.24
C TYR A 253 2.78 -6.25 -2.87
N ASN A 254 2.35 -5.90 -1.66
CA ASN A 254 1.04 -6.21 -1.14
C ASN A 254 0.05 -5.08 -1.48
N ASN A 255 -1.13 -5.42 -1.98
CA ASN A 255 -2.28 -4.53 -2.03
C ASN A 255 -2.93 -4.46 -0.64
N GLN A 256 -4.04 -3.71 -0.49
CA GLN A 256 -4.68 -3.51 0.82
C GLN A 256 -5.18 -4.82 1.43
N ASP A 257 -5.82 -5.68 0.63
CA ASP A 257 -6.31 -7.01 1.02
C ASP A 257 -5.18 -7.89 1.58
N HIS A 258 -4.08 -8.01 0.86
CA HIS A 258 -2.90 -8.74 1.33
C HIS A 258 -2.31 -8.14 2.62
N SER A 259 -2.25 -6.82 2.71
CA SER A 259 -1.73 -6.14 3.90
C SER A 259 -2.64 -6.36 5.11
N MET A 260 -3.96 -6.35 4.92
CA MET A 260 -4.94 -6.66 5.97
C MET A 260 -4.83 -8.11 6.42
N LEU A 261 -4.73 -9.06 5.48
CA LEU A 261 -4.58 -10.48 5.80
C LEU A 261 -3.27 -10.75 6.53
N ALA A 262 -2.15 -10.16 6.08
CA ALA A 262 -0.87 -10.27 6.77
C ALA A 262 -0.93 -9.70 8.19
N GLY A 263 -1.60 -8.57 8.40
CA GLY A 263 -1.83 -8.00 9.73
C GLY A 263 -2.69 -8.88 10.62
N HIS A 264 -3.74 -9.50 10.07
CA HIS A 264 -4.57 -10.46 10.78
C HIS A 264 -3.78 -11.71 11.19
N HIS A 265 -2.98 -12.30 10.29
CA HIS A 265 -2.10 -13.43 10.61
C HIS A 265 -1.10 -13.06 11.70
N ALA A 266 -0.45 -11.89 11.60
CA ALA A 266 0.50 -11.41 12.61
C ALA A 266 -0.14 -11.31 14.00
N ALA A 267 -1.35 -10.73 14.09
CA ALA A 267 -2.07 -10.60 15.35
C ALA A 267 -2.44 -11.97 15.95
N LEU A 268 -2.97 -12.89 15.14
CA LEU A 268 -3.33 -14.23 15.61
C LEU A 268 -2.12 -15.06 16.01
N THR A 269 -0.99 -14.92 15.32
CA THR A 269 0.28 -15.59 15.68
C THR A 269 0.75 -15.15 17.07
N LEU A 270 0.69 -13.85 17.37
CA LEU A 270 1.00 -13.32 18.70
C LEU A 270 0.03 -13.81 19.78
N LEU A 271 -1.22 -14.11 19.40
CA LEU A 271 -2.23 -14.71 20.29
C LEU A 271 -2.15 -16.24 20.40
N GLY A 272 -1.10 -16.85 19.83
CA GLY A 272 -0.80 -18.27 20.00
C GLY A 272 -1.18 -19.19 18.83
N ARG A 273 -1.73 -18.67 17.72
CA ARG A 273 -1.94 -19.46 16.49
C ARG A 273 -0.60 -19.73 15.83
N LYS A 274 -0.26 -21.00 15.59
CA LYS A 274 1.03 -21.42 15.03
C LYS A 274 0.93 -21.88 13.57
N ASP A 275 -0.26 -21.97 13.06
CA ASP A 275 -0.58 -22.41 11.70
C ASP A 275 -0.65 -21.25 10.70
N LEU A 276 -0.43 -20.02 11.16
CA LEU A 276 -0.49 -18.81 10.35
C LEU A 276 0.88 -18.12 10.31
N ASP A 277 1.29 -17.71 9.13
CA ASP A 277 2.52 -16.91 8.91
C ASP A 277 2.19 -15.70 8.03
N PRO A 278 2.40 -14.47 8.49
CA PRO A 278 2.24 -13.27 7.66
C PRO A 278 3.08 -13.28 6.38
N TRP A 279 4.20 -14.01 6.40
CA TRP A 279 5.12 -14.13 5.27
C TRP A 279 4.62 -15.05 4.15
N GLU A 280 3.60 -15.88 4.43
CA GLU A 280 2.98 -16.75 3.43
C GLU A 280 1.84 -16.05 2.65
N VAL A 281 1.50 -14.81 3.02
CA VAL A 281 0.52 -14.01 2.28
C VAL A 281 1.13 -13.52 0.98
N ASN A 282 0.38 -13.62 -0.14
CA ASN A 282 0.79 -13.16 -1.47
C ASN A 282 2.12 -13.80 -1.95
N THR A 283 2.24 -15.12 -1.77
CA THR A 283 3.38 -15.90 -2.27
C THR A 283 3.15 -16.44 -3.67
N GLU A 284 1.91 -16.47 -4.14
CA GLU A 284 1.55 -16.93 -5.47
C GLU A 284 1.97 -15.93 -6.55
N ARG A 285 2.39 -16.44 -7.71
CA ARG A 285 2.80 -15.63 -8.87
C ARG A 285 1.62 -15.06 -9.66
N SER A 286 0.38 -15.42 -9.30
CA SER A 286 -0.82 -14.91 -9.99
C SER A 286 -1.15 -13.49 -9.53
N TYR A 287 -1.38 -12.60 -10.48
CA TYR A 287 -1.89 -11.25 -10.21
C TYR A 287 -3.32 -11.36 -9.66
N TYR A 288 -3.56 -10.83 -8.47
CA TYR A 288 -4.87 -10.86 -7.81
C TYR A 288 -5.92 -9.92 -8.44
N GLU A 289 -5.56 -9.18 -9.47
CA GLU A 289 -6.50 -8.42 -10.29
C GLU A 289 -7.26 -9.31 -11.29
N GLU A 290 -6.88 -10.60 -11.39
CA GLU A 290 -7.53 -11.57 -12.27
C GLU A 290 -8.36 -12.56 -11.45
N GLN A 291 -9.67 -12.59 -11.64
CA GLN A 291 -10.54 -13.63 -11.06
C GLN A 291 -10.54 -14.85 -11.98
N VAL A 292 -10.36 -16.05 -11.39
CA VAL A 292 -10.64 -17.31 -12.06
C VAL A 292 -12.15 -17.55 -11.98
N LEU A 293 -12.86 -17.35 -13.09
CA LEU A 293 -14.28 -17.66 -13.18
C LEU A 293 -14.44 -19.17 -13.36
N THR A 294 -14.60 -19.91 -12.26
CA THR A 294 -15.12 -21.28 -12.30
C THR A 294 -16.53 -21.30 -11.71
N PRO A 295 -17.44 -22.11 -12.24
CA PRO A 295 -18.83 -22.20 -11.75
C PRO A 295 -18.95 -22.60 -10.26
N ASP A 296 -17.89 -23.19 -9.68
CA ASP A 296 -17.86 -23.73 -8.31
C ASP A 296 -16.78 -23.08 -7.43
N SER A 297 -16.19 -21.94 -7.81
CA SER A 297 -15.22 -21.26 -6.95
C SER A 297 -15.92 -20.63 -5.74
N LYS A 298 -16.09 -21.42 -4.68
CA LYS A 298 -16.26 -20.90 -3.33
C LYS A 298 -15.03 -20.07 -3.01
N HIS A 299 -15.24 -18.86 -2.52
CA HIS A 299 -14.19 -17.90 -2.14
C HIS A 299 -13.32 -18.45 -1.00
N GLU A 300 -12.28 -19.21 -1.31
CA GLU A 300 -11.33 -19.71 -0.28
C GLU A 300 -10.47 -18.60 0.35
N GLY A 301 -10.44 -17.41 -0.22
CA GLY A 301 -9.64 -16.29 0.30
C GLY A 301 -10.40 -15.24 1.12
N THR A 302 -11.74 -15.18 1.01
CA THR A 302 -12.57 -14.16 1.68
C THR A 302 -13.33 -14.71 2.89
N ASP A 303 -13.51 -16.03 3.00
CA ASP A 303 -14.27 -16.66 4.10
C ASP A 303 -13.60 -16.47 5.48
N ILE A 304 -12.30 -16.17 5.53
CA ILE A 304 -11.58 -15.95 6.80
C ILE A 304 -11.94 -14.61 7.46
N LEU A 305 -12.38 -13.62 6.67
CA LEU A 305 -12.80 -12.30 7.19
C LEU A 305 -14.31 -12.23 7.49
N ILE A 306 -15.09 -13.20 7.02
CA ILE A 306 -16.57 -13.21 7.16
C ILE A 306 -17.05 -14.18 8.25
N ALA A 307 -16.16 -15.00 8.84
CA ALA A 307 -16.53 -16.04 9.81
C ALA A 307 -16.98 -15.52 11.19
N ASP A 308 -16.90 -14.23 11.48
CA ASP A 308 -17.61 -13.62 12.62
C ASP A 308 -19.02 -13.17 12.18
N LYS A 309 -19.93 -14.14 12.09
CA LYS A 309 -21.35 -13.84 11.97
C LYS A 309 -21.77 -12.96 13.14
N ALA A 310 -22.30 -11.77 12.82
CA ALA A 310 -23.02 -10.97 13.78
C ALA A 310 -24.08 -11.82 14.47
N PRO A 311 -24.28 -11.70 15.79
CA PRO A 311 -25.35 -12.40 16.47
C PRO A 311 -26.68 -12.03 15.85
N PRO A 312 -27.66 -12.96 15.83
CA PRO A 312 -28.99 -12.70 15.27
C PRO A 312 -29.62 -11.52 16.01
N HIS A 313 -30.12 -10.56 15.24
CA HIS A 313 -30.96 -9.50 15.77
C HIS A 313 -32.19 -10.14 16.43
N GLU A 314 -32.28 -10.08 17.76
CA GLU A 314 -33.54 -10.25 18.45
C GLU A 314 -34.44 -9.07 18.11
N SER A 315 -35.56 -9.39 17.46
CA SER A 315 -36.64 -8.47 17.20
C SER A 315 -37.41 -8.22 18.52
N VAL A 316 -37.41 -6.94 18.91
CA VAL A 316 -38.48 -6.37 19.77
C VAL A 316 -39.07 -5.19 19.04
#